data_48c1196648297e7532415efadf10c909
#
_entry.id   48c1196648297e7532415efadf10c909
#
_cell.length_a   1.000
_cell.length_b   1.000
_cell.length_c   1.000
_cell.angle_alpha   90.00
_cell.angle_beta   90.00
_cell.angle_gamma   90.00
#
_symmetry.space_group_name_H-M   'P 1'
#
loop_
_entity.id
_entity.type
_entity.pdbx_description
1 polymer ?
#
loop_
_entity_poly.entity_id
_entity_poly.type
_entity_poly.pdbx_seq_one_letter_code
_entity_poly.pdbx_strand_id
1 'polypeptide(L)'
;MSGITKLGNIIVKEIRVKSALSRSGLPEYDYALNPYLGCQHGCIYCYAMDFTRGGEPGVKWGGEVVYVKVNLIQALLRDIRRLRPGVVGVSTITDPYQPVESRYKLTRRSIEVLCNAGYHVSIQTKSALIIRDIDVISKCGRAVDVGFTITTMRDTYRVIEPMAAHPMARASALRKIASLGIETWIFLGPVIPGVNDKAEDYEPVIRLAKETNSQVIIDRFRPRPIIIKFMNRKLNPYTP
;
A
#
# COMPACT_ATOMS: atom_id res chain seq x y z
N MET A 1 16.10 10.70 20.36
CA MET A 1 15.85 9.34 20.88
C MET A 1 14.85 8.68 19.95
N SER A 2 15.17 7.55 19.33
CA SER A 2 14.23 6.77 18.51
C SER A 2 13.34 5.96 19.44
N GLY A 3 12.04 6.26 19.48
CA GLY A 3 11.07 5.51 20.27
C GLY A 3 10.90 4.10 19.70
N ILE A 4 11.04 3.08 20.54
CA ILE A 4 10.66 1.69 20.18
C ILE A 4 9.41 1.37 20.97
N THR A 5 8.33 1.01 20.27
CA THR A 5 7.06 0.65 20.89
C THR A 5 6.61 -0.71 20.35
N LYS A 6 6.12 -1.59 21.21
CA LYS A 6 5.43 -2.81 20.80
C LYS A 6 3.94 -2.52 20.62
N LEU A 7 3.39 -2.89 19.47
CA LEU A 7 1.95 -2.91 19.19
C LEU A 7 1.55 -4.36 18.88
N GLY A 8 1.08 -5.08 19.88
CA GLY A 8 0.90 -6.53 19.78
C GLY A 8 2.22 -7.24 19.50
N ASN A 9 2.28 -8.05 18.45
CA ASN A 9 3.49 -8.76 18.03
C ASN A 9 4.44 -7.93 17.14
N ILE A 10 4.14 -6.63 16.92
CA ILE A 10 4.88 -5.78 16.00
C ILE A 10 5.77 -4.83 16.76
N ILE A 11 7.00 -4.68 16.29
CA ILE A 11 7.94 -3.68 16.76
C ILE A 11 7.81 -2.44 15.88
N VAL A 12 7.39 -1.33 16.46
CA VAL A 12 7.34 -0.02 15.80
C VAL A 12 8.57 0.77 16.21
N LYS A 13 9.35 1.21 15.22
CA LYS A 13 10.52 2.06 15.40
C LYS A 13 10.27 3.43 14.78
N GLU A 14 10.39 4.48 15.53
CA GLU A 14 10.31 5.84 15.03
C GLU A 14 11.63 6.30 14.43
N ILE A 15 11.58 6.82 13.21
CA ILE A 15 12.75 7.37 12.50
C ILE A 15 12.47 8.78 11.99
N ARG A 16 13.53 9.51 11.70
CA ARG A 16 13.45 10.83 11.09
C ARG A 16 14.07 10.79 9.68
N VAL A 17 13.47 11.53 8.77
CA VAL A 17 13.88 11.59 7.37
C VAL A 17 14.21 13.02 6.95
N LYS A 18 15.11 13.15 5.95
CA LYS A 18 15.47 14.46 5.36
C LYS A 18 14.47 14.93 4.33
N SER A 19 13.88 14.00 3.56
CA SER A 19 12.92 14.26 2.48
C SER A 19 11.74 13.31 2.61
N ALA A 20 10.56 13.75 2.22
CA ALA A 20 9.32 12.96 2.16
C ALA A 20 9.05 12.42 0.77
N LEU A 21 9.33 13.24 -0.26
CA LEU A 21 9.16 12.90 -1.67
C LEU A 21 10.49 12.43 -2.25
N SER A 22 10.43 11.36 -3.03
CA SER A 22 11.53 10.92 -3.89
C SER A 22 11.04 10.81 -5.32
N ARG A 23 11.93 10.94 -6.31
CA ARG A 23 11.59 10.61 -7.70
C ARG A 23 11.11 9.17 -7.76
N SER A 24 10.01 8.95 -8.49
CA SER A 24 9.48 7.61 -8.69
C SER A 24 10.31 6.84 -9.72
N GLY A 25 10.45 5.53 -9.51
CA GLY A 25 10.92 4.61 -10.53
C GLY A 25 9.78 3.96 -11.33
N LEU A 26 8.53 4.30 -11.01
CA LEU A 26 7.34 3.85 -11.74
C LEU A 26 6.92 4.96 -12.70
N PRO A 27 6.67 4.64 -13.97
CA PRO A 27 6.43 5.65 -15.01
C PRO A 27 5.13 6.45 -14.79
N GLU A 28 4.19 5.89 -14.05
CA GLU A 28 2.89 6.51 -13.75
C GLU A 28 2.99 7.66 -12.73
N TYR A 29 4.11 7.75 -11.98
CA TYR A 29 4.27 8.72 -10.90
C TYR A 29 5.52 9.57 -11.08
N ASP A 30 5.40 10.88 -10.87
CA ASP A 30 6.55 11.78 -10.78
C ASP A 30 7.31 11.57 -9.48
N TYR A 31 6.58 11.31 -8.40
CA TYR A 31 7.10 11.15 -7.04
C TYR A 31 6.52 9.94 -6.34
N ALA A 32 7.28 9.43 -5.38
CA ALA A 32 6.84 8.43 -4.41
C ALA A 32 6.87 9.03 -3.01
N LEU A 33 5.80 8.84 -2.24
CA LEU A 33 5.72 9.16 -0.82
C LEU A 33 5.46 7.88 -0.03
N ASN A 34 6.39 7.51 0.84
CA ASN A 34 6.26 6.32 1.69
C ASN A 34 6.31 6.73 3.16
N PRO A 35 5.17 6.80 3.87
CA PRO A 35 5.12 7.21 5.29
C PRO A 35 5.84 6.23 6.22
N TYR A 36 5.92 4.99 5.78
CA TYR A 36 6.47 3.86 6.53
C TYR A 36 7.56 3.14 5.74
N LEU A 37 8.38 2.36 6.44
CA LEU A 37 9.25 1.35 5.86
C LEU A 37 8.92 0.01 6.52
N GLY A 38 8.76 -1.03 5.72
CA GLY A 38 8.11 -2.29 6.14
C GLY A 38 6.59 -2.18 6.02
N CYS A 39 5.91 -3.34 6.03
CA CYS A 39 4.46 -3.42 5.87
C CYS A 39 3.88 -4.53 6.74
N GLN A 40 2.89 -4.19 7.56
CA GLN A 40 2.23 -5.12 8.47
C GLN A 40 1.38 -6.18 7.75
N HIS A 41 1.00 -5.96 6.48
CA HIS A 41 0.23 -6.93 5.71
C HIS A 41 1.01 -8.21 5.43
N GLY A 42 2.35 -8.16 5.38
CA GLY A 42 3.21 -9.33 5.29
C GLY A 42 3.00 -10.19 4.05
N CYS A 43 2.51 -9.62 2.94
CA CYS A 43 2.27 -10.35 1.69
C CYS A 43 3.50 -11.13 1.26
N ILE A 44 3.36 -12.43 1.03
CA ILE A 44 4.51 -13.33 0.79
C ILE A 44 5.17 -13.12 -0.58
N TYR A 45 4.46 -12.50 -1.51
CA TYR A 45 4.89 -12.21 -2.87
C TYR A 45 5.46 -10.79 -3.08
N CYS A 46 5.53 -9.98 -2.03
CA CYS A 46 5.72 -8.54 -2.17
C CYS A 46 7.13 -8.16 -2.65
N TYR A 47 7.20 -7.43 -3.75
CA TYR A 47 8.46 -6.95 -4.32
C TYR A 47 9.21 -5.95 -3.43
N ALA A 48 8.50 -5.30 -2.52
CA ALA A 48 9.10 -4.34 -1.59
C ALA A 48 10.17 -4.96 -0.67
N MET A 49 10.19 -6.30 -0.55
CA MET A 49 11.28 -7.01 0.14
C MET A 49 12.67 -6.68 -0.44
N ASP A 50 12.77 -6.45 -1.75
CA ASP A 50 14.04 -6.09 -2.40
C ASP A 50 14.51 -4.68 -2.03
N PHE A 51 13.58 -3.76 -1.85
CA PHE A 51 13.88 -2.36 -1.52
C PHE A 51 14.18 -2.14 -0.03
N THR A 52 13.81 -3.10 0.82
CA THR A 52 14.08 -3.01 2.26
C THR A 52 15.42 -3.61 2.65
N ARG A 53 16.14 -4.26 1.72
CA ARG A 53 17.47 -4.87 1.95
C ARG A 53 18.58 -3.86 2.27
N GLY A 54 18.51 -2.65 1.75
CA GLY A 54 19.50 -1.58 1.99
C GLY A 54 19.17 -0.69 3.18
N GLY A 55 17.99 -0.87 3.78
CA GLY A 55 17.62 -0.29 5.04
C GLY A 55 18.27 -1.04 6.18
N GLU A 56 18.36 -0.43 7.36
CA GLU A 56 19.06 -0.96 8.54
C GLU A 56 19.06 -2.48 8.69
N PRO A 57 20.21 -3.09 9.09
CA PRO A 57 20.28 -4.50 9.37
C PRO A 57 19.16 -4.91 10.34
N GLY A 58 18.27 -5.80 9.92
CA GLY A 58 17.18 -6.32 10.76
C GLY A 58 15.77 -5.95 10.35
N VAL A 59 15.53 -5.26 9.22
CA VAL A 59 14.18 -5.16 8.66
C VAL A 59 13.75 -6.55 8.19
N LYS A 60 13.01 -7.24 9.04
CA LYS A 60 12.40 -8.51 8.69
C LYS A 60 11.08 -8.23 7.97
N TRP A 61 10.95 -8.74 6.74
CA TRP A 61 9.67 -8.73 6.05
C TRP A 61 8.69 -9.70 6.74
N GLY A 62 7.42 -9.33 6.70
CA GLY A 62 6.37 -10.17 7.27
C GLY A 62 5.63 -9.52 8.43
N GLY A 63 5.72 -8.21 8.57
CA GLY A 63 4.94 -7.44 9.54
C GLY A 63 5.53 -7.39 10.95
N GLU A 64 6.74 -7.94 11.16
CA GLU A 64 7.35 -7.96 12.48
C GLU A 64 7.91 -6.59 12.92
N VAL A 65 8.41 -5.80 11.98
CA VAL A 65 8.99 -4.48 12.25
C VAL A 65 8.48 -3.46 11.24
N VAL A 66 8.03 -2.31 11.75
CA VAL A 66 7.65 -1.16 10.92
C VAL A 66 8.38 0.08 11.41
N TYR A 67 8.99 0.81 10.50
CA TYR A 67 9.58 2.11 10.77
C TYR A 67 8.61 3.22 10.40
N VAL A 68 8.38 4.14 11.33
CA VAL A 68 7.47 5.28 11.18
C VAL A 68 8.28 6.55 11.02
N LYS A 69 8.07 7.27 9.93
CA LYS A 69 8.78 8.53 9.63
C LYS A 69 8.10 9.69 10.35
N VAL A 70 8.33 9.82 11.65
CA VAL A 70 7.59 10.73 12.54
C VAL A 70 7.65 12.22 12.15
N ASN A 71 8.67 12.65 11.41
CA ASN A 71 8.77 14.02 10.89
C ASN A 71 8.38 14.14 9.40
N LEU A 72 7.65 13.17 8.85
CA LEU A 72 7.31 13.12 7.44
C LEU A 72 6.64 14.42 6.96
N ILE A 73 5.67 14.93 7.71
CA ILE A 73 4.93 16.12 7.31
C ILE A 73 5.82 17.36 7.26
N GLN A 74 6.73 17.53 8.22
CA GLN A 74 7.69 18.64 8.16
C GLN A 74 8.64 18.52 6.96
N ALA A 75 9.05 17.29 6.63
CA ALA A 75 9.86 17.04 5.44
C ALA A 75 9.04 17.32 4.16
N LEU A 76 7.78 16.88 4.09
CA LEU A 76 6.89 17.13 2.97
C LEU A 76 6.67 18.63 2.72
N LEU A 77 6.41 19.40 3.76
CA LEU A 77 6.26 20.87 3.67
C LEU A 77 7.50 21.58 3.15
N ARG A 78 8.70 21.02 3.38
CA ARG A 78 9.94 21.54 2.77
C ARG A 78 10.06 21.14 1.31
N ASP A 79 9.71 19.90 0.99
CA ASP A 79 9.84 19.37 -0.37
C ASP A 79 8.90 20.09 -1.35
N ILE A 80 7.63 20.33 -0.99
CA ILE A 80 6.65 21.00 -1.86
C ILE A 80 7.00 22.46 -2.17
N ARG A 81 7.85 23.10 -1.37
CA ARG A 81 8.37 24.46 -1.66
C ARG A 81 9.42 24.48 -2.77
N ARG A 82 10.03 23.32 -3.09
CA ARG A 82 11.16 23.19 -4.02
C ARG A 82 10.81 22.37 -5.26
N LEU A 83 9.79 21.50 -5.14
CA LEU A 83 9.37 20.61 -6.21
C LEU A 83 8.12 21.16 -6.88
N ARG A 84 8.00 20.93 -8.17
CA ARG A 84 6.78 21.29 -8.92
C ARG A 84 5.70 20.26 -8.65
N PRO A 85 4.43 20.66 -8.60
CA PRO A 85 3.31 19.73 -8.57
C PRO A 85 3.39 18.69 -9.69
N GLY A 86 2.96 17.48 -9.36
CA GLY A 86 2.96 16.33 -10.27
C GLY A 86 2.18 15.20 -9.61
N VAL A 87 2.27 14.00 -10.16
CA VAL A 87 1.58 12.81 -9.64
C VAL A 87 2.41 12.14 -8.55
N VAL A 88 1.82 11.96 -7.37
CA VAL A 88 2.47 11.32 -6.22
C VAL A 88 1.84 9.94 -5.98
N GLY A 89 2.61 8.88 -6.22
CA GLY A 89 2.23 7.53 -5.78
C GLY A 89 2.45 7.39 -4.26
N VAL A 90 1.35 7.19 -3.54
CA VAL A 90 1.40 7.04 -2.07
C VAL A 90 1.59 5.58 -1.72
N SER A 91 2.75 5.30 -1.11
CA SER A 91 3.17 3.98 -0.64
C SER A 91 3.46 2.96 -1.74
N THR A 92 4.46 3.27 -2.55
CA THR A 92 4.94 2.37 -3.61
C THR A 92 5.69 1.13 -3.07
N ILE A 93 6.24 1.17 -1.85
CA ILE A 93 6.99 0.07 -1.22
C ILE A 93 6.48 -0.31 0.18
N THR A 94 5.30 0.13 0.54
CA THR A 94 4.60 -0.20 1.80
C THR A 94 3.10 -0.13 1.55
N ASP A 95 2.27 -0.28 2.59
CA ASP A 95 0.84 0.05 2.48
C ASP A 95 0.52 1.31 3.29
N PRO A 96 -0.16 2.31 2.70
CA PRO A 96 -0.44 3.58 3.34
C PRO A 96 -1.44 3.46 4.49
N TYR A 97 -2.26 2.43 4.46
CA TYR A 97 -3.30 2.17 5.46
C TYR A 97 -3.07 0.87 6.24
N GLN A 98 -1.81 0.44 6.36
CA GLN A 98 -1.47 -0.63 7.29
C GLN A 98 -1.85 -0.24 8.73
N PRO A 99 -2.06 -1.20 9.67
CA PRO A 99 -2.62 -0.93 11.00
C PRO A 99 -1.97 0.21 11.78
N VAL A 100 -0.66 0.44 11.66
CA VAL A 100 0.06 1.52 12.35
C VAL A 100 -0.44 2.92 11.95
N GLU A 101 -1.01 3.06 10.74
CA GLU A 101 -1.60 4.32 10.26
C GLU A 101 -2.80 4.77 11.11
N SER A 102 -3.50 3.85 11.77
CA SER A 102 -4.59 4.18 12.68
C SER A 102 -4.14 5.12 13.80
N ARG A 103 -2.89 4.94 14.25
CA ARG A 103 -2.28 5.73 15.33
C ARG A 103 -1.58 6.99 14.82
N TYR A 104 -0.71 6.85 13.80
CA TYR A 104 0.18 7.92 13.38
C TYR A 104 -0.45 8.90 12.38
N LYS A 105 -1.45 8.48 11.61
CA LYS A 105 -2.19 9.31 10.64
C LYS A 105 -1.30 10.09 9.67
N LEU A 106 -0.15 9.51 9.30
CA LEU A 106 0.80 10.16 8.40
C LEU A 106 0.29 10.21 6.97
N THR A 107 -0.36 9.14 6.51
CA THR A 107 -0.99 9.09 5.18
C THR A 107 -2.06 10.16 5.06
N ARG A 108 -3.02 10.20 6.01
CA ARG A 108 -4.08 11.20 6.06
C ARG A 108 -3.55 12.62 5.91
N ARG A 109 -2.56 12.97 6.76
CA ARG A 109 -1.97 14.31 6.77
C ARG A 109 -1.17 14.61 5.51
N SER A 110 -0.56 13.60 4.89
CA SER A 110 0.17 13.76 3.63
C SER A 110 -0.76 14.04 2.47
N ILE A 111 -1.89 13.35 2.38
CA ILE A 111 -2.93 13.59 1.37
C ILE A 111 -3.42 15.03 1.46
N GLU A 112 -3.78 15.49 2.66
CA GLU A 112 -4.23 16.86 2.89
C GLU A 112 -3.20 17.91 2.41
N VAL A 113 -1.92 17.74 2.77
CA VAL A 113 -0.85 18.65 2.36
C VAL A 113 -0.64 18.63 0.84
N LEU A 114 -0.62 17.45 0.22
CA LEU A 114 -0.38 17.31 -1.22
C LEU A 114 -1.52 17.90 -2.04
N CYS A 115 -2.77 17.58 -1.72
CA CYS A 115 -3.93 18.12 -2.43
C CYS A 115 -3.99 19.65 -2.33
N ASN A 116 -3.76 20.20 -1.12
CA ASN A 116 -3.74 21.65 -0.93
C ASN A 116 -2.59 22.36 -1.69
N ALA A 117 -1.53 21.62 -2.01
CA ALA A 117 -0.39 22.11 -2.78
C ALA A 117 -0.51 21.83 -4.30
N GLY A 118 -1.66 21.34 -4.78
CA GLY A 118 -1.93 21.13 -6.20
C GLY A 118 -1.29 19.87 -6.81
N TYR A 119 -0.86 18.91 -5.97
CA TYR A 119 -0.39 17.61 -6.45
C TYR A 119 -1.57 16.68 -6.72
N HIS A 120 -1.43 15.80 -7.70
CA HIS A 120 -2.32 14.67 -7.87
C HIS A 120 -1.86 13.52 -6.97
N VAL A 121 -2.76 12.91 -6.22
CA VAL A 121 -2.45 11.89 -5.21
C VAL A 121 -3.04 10.55 -5.64
N SER A 122 -2.21 9.62 -6.06
CA SER A 122 -2.63 8.25 -6.39
C SER A 122 -2.36 7.33 -5.20
N ILE A 123 -3.41 6.70 -4.68
CA ILE A 123 -3.36 5.89 -3.47
C ILE A 123 -3.63 4.44 -3.81
N GLN A 124 -2.73 3.52 -3.43
CA GLN A 124 -2.97 2.08 -3.56
C GLN A 124 -2.92 1.40 -2.19
N THR A 125 -3.96 0.61 -1.85
CA THR A 125 -4.02 -0.06 -0.55
C THR A 125 -4.69 -1.44 -0.59
N LYS A 126 -4.40 -2.27 0.40
CA LYS A 126 -5.09 -3.51 0.76
C LYS A 126 -5.94 -3.36 2.03
N SER A 127 -6.24 -2.13 2.44
CA SER A 127 -6.88 -1.86 3.73
C SER A 127 -8.18 -1.07 3.59
N ALA A 128 -9.22 -1.52 4.28
CA ALA A 128 -10.45 -0.75 4.41
C ALA A 128 -10.33 0.46 5.36
N LEU A 129 -9.19 0.61 6.06
CA LEU A 129 -8.94 1.75 6.96
C LEU A 129 -8.99 3.10 6.23
N ILE A 130 -8.77 3.12 4.92
CA ILE A 130 -8.89 4.33 4.07
C ILE A 130 -10.25 5.02 4.22
N ILE A 131 -11.32 4.30 4.56
CA ILE A 131 -12.67 4.84 4.78
C ILE A 131 -12.68 5.89 5.90
N ARG A 132 -11.78 5.79 6.89
CA ARG A 132 -11.60 6.80 7.94
C ARG A 132 -11.31 8.19 7.36
N ASP A 133 -10.65 8.26 6.23
CA ASP A 133 -10.09 9.49 5.65
C ASP A 133 -10.89 9.99 4.44
N ILE A 134 -12.10 9.48 4.23
CA ILE A 134 -12.99 9.91 3.14
C ILE A 134 -13.21 11.44 3.14
N ASP A 135 -13.31 12.04 4.30
CA ASP A 135 -13.50 13.49 4.44
C ASP A 135 -12.35 14.32 3.86
N VAL A 136 -11.11 13.81 3.96
CA VAL A 136 -9.92 14.44 3.35
C VAL A 136 -9.86 14.11 1.86
N ILE A 137 -10.05 12.84 1.50
CA ILE A 137 -9.98 12.36 0.11
C ILE A 137 -11.03 13.08 -0.75
N SER A 138 -12.27 13.22 -0.27
CA SER A 138 -13.33 13.90 -1.01
C SER A 138 -13.03 15.39 -1.26
N LYS A 139 -12.29 16.05 -0.35
CA LYS A 139 -11.89 17.45 -0.53
C LYS A 139 -10.85 17.65 -1.63
N CYS A 140 -10.09 16.60 -1.98
CA CYS A 140 -9.14 16.63 -3.10
C CYS A 140 -9.82 16.72 -4.47
N GLY A 141 -11.10 16.38 -4.57
CA GLY A 141 -11.86 16.38 -5.82
C GLY A 141 -11.22 15.49 -6.87
N ARG A 142 -10.89 16.05 -8.05
CA ARG A 142 -10.25 15.32 -9.16
C ARG A 142 -8.74 15.15 -8.99
N ALA A 143 -8.15 15.69 -7.93
CA ALA A 143 -6.71 15.57 -7.67
C ALA A 143 -6.36 14.30 -6.87
N VAL A 144 -7.25 13.33 -6.81
CA VAL A 144 -7.02 12.05 -6.13
C VAL A 144 -7.68 10.90 -6.90
N ASP A 145 -6.98 9.78 -6.95
CA ASP A 145 -7.52 8.49 -7.34
C ASP A 145 -7.18 7.44 -6.28
N VAL A 146 -8.02 6.41 -6.17
CA VAL A 146 -7.88 5.36 -5.16
C VAL A 146 -7.94 3.98 -5.78
N GLY A 147 -6.85 3.24 -5.65
CA GLY A 147 -6.73 1.86 -6.06
C GLY A 147 -6.79 0.88 -4.89
N PHE A 148 -7.50 -0.21 -5.10
CA PHE A 148 -7.46 -1.35 -4.19
C PHE A 148 -6.77 -2.54 -4.84
N THR A 149 -5.79 -3.10 -4.16
CA THR A 149 -5.28 -4.41 -4.58
C THR A 149 -6.25 -5.49 -4.10
N ILE A 150 -6.77 -6.26 -5.04
CA ILE A 150 -7.60 -7.46 -4.79
C ILE A 150 -7.06 -8.57 -5.66
N THR A 151 -6.27 -9.45 -5.08
CA THR A 151 -5.59 -10.55 -5.80
C THR A 151 -6.52 -11.72 -6.09
N THR A 152 -7.51 -11.93 -5.23
CA THR A 152 -8.56 -12.95 -5.31
C THR A 152 -9.65 -12.63 -4.29
N MET A 153 -10.86 -13.14 -4.53
CA MET A 153 -11.95 -13.11 -3.54
C MET A 153 -12.04 -14.42 -2.72
N ARG A 154 -11.24 -15.43 -3.07
CA ARG A 154 -11.21 -16.74 -2.42
C ARG A 154 -10.33 -16.73 -1.17
N ASP A 155 -10.51 -17.72 -0.30
CA ASP A 155 -9.73 -17.87 0.95
C ASP A 155 -8.22 -18.05 0.74
N THR A 156 -7.77 -18.31 -0.48
CA THR A 156 -6.36 -18.30 -0.88
C THR A 156 -5.63 -17.01 -0.45
N TYR A 157 -6.35 -15.87 -0.37
CA TYR A 157 -5.76 -14.60 0.12
C TYR A 157 -5.13 -14.75 1.51
N ARG A 158 -5.68 -15.59 2.39
CA ARG A 158 -5.16 -15.79 3.77
C ARG A 158 -3.74 -16.29 3.78
N VAL A 159 -3.37 -17.06 2.75
CA VAL A 159 -2.02 -17.60 2.60
C VAL A 159 -1.07 -16.57 2.01
N ILE A 160 -1.50 -15.87 0.96
CA ILE A 160 -0.62 -14.95 0.23
C ILE A 160 -0.58 -13.53 0.81
N GLU A 161 -1.61 -13.12 1.57
CA GLU A 161 -1.75 -11.80 2.20
C GLU A 161 -2.20 -11.93 3.67
N PRO A 162 -1.43 -12.62 4.52
CA PRO A 162 -1.89 -13.16 5.80
C PRO A 162 -2.42 -12.12 6.79
N MET A 163 -1.97 -10.87 6.71
CA MET A 163 -2.33 -9.80 7.63
C MET A 163 -3.04 -8.63 6.93
N ALA A 164 -3.37 -8.76 5.65
CA ALA A 164 -4.15 -7.76 4.94
C ALA A 164 -5.65 -7.87 5.27
N ALA A 165 -6.39 -6.80 5.04
CA ALA A 165 -7.85 -6.83 5.23
C ALA A 165 -8.50 -7.85 4.30
N HIS A 166 -9.61 -8.44 4.74
CA HIS A 166 -10.38 -9.38 3.93
C HIS A 166 -10.76 -8.77 2.57
N PRO A 167 -10.69 -9.50 1.43
CA PRO A 167 -11.03 -8.97 0.11
C PRO A 167 -12.42 -8.32 0.04
N MET A 168 -13.42 -8.90 0.73
CA MET A 168 -14.76 -8.32 0.81
C MET A 168 -14.79 -6.97 1.54
N ALA A 169 -13.93 -6.75 2.53
CA ALA A 169 -13.82 -5.45 3.19
C ALA A 169 -13.20 -4.40 2.26
N ARG A 170 -12.20 -4.81 1.44
CA ARG A 170 -11.62 -3.95 0.40
C ARG A 170 -12.66 -3.61 -0.66
N ALA A 171 -13.45 -4.60 -1.11
CA ALA A 171 -14.53 -4.41 -2.08
C ALA A 171 -15.61 -3.45 -1.54
N SER A 172 -16.01 -3.59 -0.29
CA SER A 172 -16.94 -2.67 0.36
C SER A 172 -16.40 -1.25 0.44
N ALA A 173 -15.11 -1.10 0.78
CA ALA A 173 -14.44 0.19 0.81
C ALA A 173 -14.36 0.83 -0.58
N LEU A 174 -14.04 0.05 -1.62
CA LEU A 174 -14.03 0.50 -3.00
C LEU A 174 -15.42 1.03 -3.43
N ARG A 175 -16.50 0.25 -3.19
CA ARG A 175 -17.87 0.69 -3.47
C ARG A 175 -18.20 2.02 -2.81
N LYS A 176 -17.82 2.15 -1.54
CA LYS A 176 -18.07 3.38 -0.79
C LYS A 176 -17.35 4.58 -1.38
N ILE A 177 -16.08 4.43 -1.78
CA ILE A 177 -15.29 5.51 -2.38
C ILE A 177 -15.81 5.85 -3.78
N ALA A 178 -16.09 4.84 -4.61
CA ALA A 178 -16.66 5.03 -5.94
C ALA A 178 -18.03 5.74 -5.90
N SER A 179 -18.89 5.41 -4.91
CA SER A 179 -20.20 6.06 -4.73
C SER A 179 -20.12 7.55 -4.40
N LEU A 180 -18.95 8.06 -4.05
CA LEU A 180 -18.68 9.49 -3.81
C LEU A 180 -18.18 10.21 -5.06
N GLY A 181 -18.11 9.52 -6.21
CA GLY A 181 -17.60 10.07 -7.47
C GLY A 181 -16.08 10.23 -7.51
N ILE A 182 -15.35 9.58 -6.59
CA ILE A 182 -13.89 9.55 -6.60
C ILE A 182 -13.45 8.51 -7.64
N GLU A 183 -12.44 8.86 -8.46
CA GLU A 183 -11.87 7.93 -9.42
C GLU A 183 -11.26 6.73 -8.70
N THR A 184 -11.63 5.53 -9.16
CA THR A 184 -11.20 4.28 -8.52
C THR A 184 -10.66 3.28 -9.54
N TRP A 185 -9.75 2.43 -9.06
CA TRP A 185 -9.18 1.33 -9.84
C TRP A 185 -8.89 0.12 -8.97
N ILE A 186 -8.82 -1.04 -9.60
CA ILE A 186 -8.47 -2.30 -8.95
C ILE A 186 -7.16 -2.80 -9.51
N PHE A 187 -6.20 -3.07 -8.64
CA PHE A 187 -4.98 -3.79 -8.99
C PHE A 187 -5.21 -5.28 -8.76
N LEU A 188 -5.50 -6.00 -9.85
CA LEU A 188 -5.58 -7.46 -9.89
C LEU A 188 -4.17 -8.01 -10.09
N GLY A 189 -3.38 -8.02 -9.02
CA GLY A 189 -1.97 -8.38 -9.11
C GLY A 189 -1.30 -8.56 -7.75
N PRO A 190 -0.25 -9.39 -7.73
CA PRO A 190 0.19 -10.20 -8.86
C PRO A 190 -0.71 -11.41 -9.13
N VAL A 191 -0.88 -11.77 -10.39
CA VAL A 191 -1.42 -13.08 -10.78
C VAL A 191 -0.29 -14.10 -10.66
N ILE A 192 -0.44 -15.04 -9.73
CA ILE A 192 0.56 -16.06 -9.38
C ILE A 192 0.09 -17.40 -9.97
N PRO A 193 0.85 -18.00 -10.93
CA PRO A 193 0.48 -19.27 -11.55
C PRO A 193 0.22 -20.37 -10.51
N GLY A 194 -0.89 -21.07 -10.68
CA GLY A 194 -1.33 -22.16 -9.79
C GLY A 194 -1.90 -21.71 -8.44
N VAL A 195 -1.97 -20.41 -8.16
CA VAL A 195 -2.44 -19.87 -6.87
C VAL A 195 -3.72 -19.06 -7.02
N ASN A 196 -3.70 -18.03 -7.86
CA ASN A 196 -4.84 -17.13 -8.10
C ASN A 196 -5.01 -16.78 -9.58
N ASP A 197 -4.78 -17.74 -10.47
CA ASP A 197 -4.82 -17.60 -11.92
C ASP A 197 -6.03 -18.28 -12.58
N LYS A 198 -7.00 -18.72 -11.78
CA LYS A 198 -8.23 -19.34 -12.26
C LYS A 198 -9.35 -18.30 -12.47
N ALA A 199 -10.32 -18.61 -13.33
CA ALA A 199 -11.48 -17.77 -13.57
C ALA A 199 -12.19 -17.36 -12.27
N GLU A 200 -12.32 -18.28 -11.31
CA GLU A 200 -12.93 -18.08 -10.00
C GLU A 200 -12.19 -17.02 -9.14
N ASP A 201 -10.92 -16.75 -9.43
CA ASP A 201 -10.13 -15.74 -8.72
C ASP A 201 -10.39 -14.33 -9.26
N TYR A 202 -10.50 -14.16 -10.58
CA TYR A 202 -10.59 -12.84 -11.21
C TYR A 202 -11.98 -12.43 -11.67
N GLU A 203 -12.87 -13.36 -12.04
CA GLU A 203 -14.23 -12.99 -12.45
C GLU A 203 -15.01 -12.17 -11.41
N PRO A 204 -14.98 -12.49 -10.10
CA PRO A 204 -15.64 -11.66 -9.09
C PRO A 204 -15.02 -10.26 -8.98
N VAL A 205 -13.70 -10.15 -9.23
CA VAL A 205 -13.00 -8.86 -9.22
C VAL A 205 -13.38 -8.01 -10.43
N ILE A 206 -13.50 -8.62 -11.61
CA ILE A 206 -13.96 -7.94 -12.83
C ILE A 206 -15.42 -7.47 -12.67
N ARG A 207 -16.29 -8.31 -12.08
CA ARG A 207 -17.66 -7.90 -11.78
C ARG A 207 -17.72 -6.69 -10.83
N LEU A 208 -16.90 -6.69 -9.79
CA LEU A 208 -16.78 -5.56 -8.88
C LEU A 208 -16.33 -4.29 -9.62
N ALA A 209 -15.34 -4.40 -10.50
CA ALA A 209 -14.86 -3.27 -11.29
C ALA A 209 -15.96 -2.67 -12.17
N LYS A 210 -16.74 -3.54 -12.84
CA LYS A 210 -17.91 -3.12 -13.65
C LYS A 210 -18.96 -2.43 -12.78
N GLU A 211 -19.27 -2.99 -11.61
CA GLU A 211 -20.24 -2.44 -10.66
C GLU A 211 -19.84 -1.03 -10.19
N THR A 212 -18.57 -0.80 -9.96
CA THR A 212 -18.04 0.45 -9.40
C THR A 212 -17.51 1.41 -10.46
N ASN A 213 -17.62 1.07 -11.75
CA ASN A 213 -17.01 1.80 -12.86
C ASN A 213 -15.49 2.06 -12.65
N SER A 214 -14.80 1.08 -12.05
CA SER A 214 -13.38 1.17 -11.77
C SER A 214 -12.55 0.60 -12.92
N GLN A 215 -11.39 1.19 -13.17
CA GLN A 215 -10.39 0.59 -14.05
C GLN A 215 -9.81 -0.68 -13.42
N VAL A 216 -9.34 -1.61 -14.25
CA VAL A 216 -8.63 -2.81 -13.78
C VAL A 216 -7.22 -2.82 -14.35
N ILE A 217 -6.23 -2.86 -13.47
CA ILE A 217 -4.83 -3.06 -13.82
C ILE A 217 -4.45 -4.49 -13.44
N ILE A 218 -4.01 -5.26 -14.44
CA ILE A 218 -3.61 -6.66 -14.23
C ILE A 218 -2.08 -6.73 -14.33
N ASP A 219 -1.44 -7.30 -13.31
CA ASP A 219 0.01 -7.55 -13.33
C ASP A 219 0.32 -9.01 -12.99
N ARG A 220 1.25 -9.58 -13.75
CA ARG A 220 1.74 -10.94 -13.53
C ARG A 220 2.77 -10.97 -12.41
N PHE A 221 2.85 -12.09 -11.71
CA PHE A 221 3.91 -12.33 -10.75
C PHE A 221 5.27 -12.33 -11.45
N ARG A 222 6.20 -11.54 -10.90
CA ARG A 222 7.60 -11.49 -11.35
C ARG A 222 8.48 -12.13 -10.29
N PRO A 223 8.86 -13.39 -10.50
CA PRO A 223 9.66 -14.12 -9.51
C PRO A 223 11.02 -13.46 -9.33
N ARG A 224 11.40 -13.27 -8.07
CA ARG A 224 12.74 -12.83 -7.66
C ARG A 224 13.28 -13.79 -6.61
N PRO A 225 14.59 -14.09 -6.58
CA PRO A 225 15.15 -15.12 -5.70
C PRO A 225 14.73 -14.97 -4.23
N ILE A 226 14.74 -13.74 -3.71
CA ILE A 226 14.34 -13.49 -2.32
C ILE A 226 12.87 -13.78 -2.07
N ILE A 227 12.00 -13.39 -3.02
CA ILE A 227 10.55 -13.59 -2.91
C ILE A 227 10.25 -15.08 -2.95
N ILE A 228 10.83 -15.80 -3.91
CA ILE A 228 10.64 -17.25 -4.01
C ILE A 228 11.13 -17.96 -2.74
N LYS A 229 12.31 -17.60 -2.23
CA LYS A 229 12.81 -18.15 -0.96
C LYS A 229 11.87 -17.88 0.20
N PHE A 230 11.29 -16.69 0.26
CA PHE A 230 10.34 -16.33 1.31
C PHE A 230 9.02 -17.08 1.16
N MET A 231 8.47 -17.15 -0.06
CA MET A 231 7.25 -17.89 -0.37
C MET A 231 7.40 -19.37 -0.02
N ASN A 232 8.46 -20.02 -0.48
CA ASN A 232 8.71 -21.44 -0.19
C ASN A 232 8.75 -21.71 1.32
N ARG A 233 9.42 -20.84 2.09
CA ARG A 233 9.46 -20.97 3.55
C ARG A 233 8.10 -20.80 4.22
N LYS A 234 7.23 -19.97 3.65
CA LYS A 234 5.87 -19.72 4.19
C LYS A 234 4.84 -20.75 3.74
N LEU A 235 4.98 -21.27 2.52
CA LEU A 235 4.08 -22.26 1.95
C LEU A 235 4.45 -23.69 2.37
N ASN A 236 5.73 -23.94 2.62
CA ASN A 236 6.27 -25.23 3.08
C ASN A 236 7.03 -25.04 4.40
N PRO A 237 6.35 -24.89 5.54
CA PRO A 237 7.01 -24.69 6.84
C PRO A 237 7.88 -25.89 7.28
N TYR A 238 7.75 -27.05 6.62
CA TYR A 238 8.47 -28.30 6.92
C TYR A 238 9.68 -28.56 6.00
N THR A 239 9.99 -27.66 5.08
CA THR A 239 11.23 -27.75 4.30
C THR A 239 12.34 -26.97 5.00
N PRO A 240 13.47 -27.61 5.37
CA PRO A 240 14.59 -26.97 6.08
C PRO A 240 15.27 -25.86 5.29
#